data_6073f6d7c32ecf322358510834f3084b
#
_entry.id   6073f6d7c32ecf322358510834f3084b
#
_cell.length_a   1.000
_cell.length_b   1.000
_cell.length_c   1.000
_cell.angle_alpha   90.00
_cell.angle_beta   90.00
_cell.angle_gamma   90.00
#
_symmetry.space_group_name_H-M   'P 1'
#
loop_
_entity.id
_entity.type
_entity.pdbx_description
1 polymer ?
#
loop_
_entity_poly.entity_id
_entity_poly.type
_entity_poly.pdbx_seq_one_letter_code
_entity_poly.pdbx_strand_id
1 'polypeptide(L)'
;MPGFRRVERLPRQLLGISAFEGDVCPTRVRLFARGSASRTLPFPHPWNYRQPIRILESYFCGADAEQGWGRHNRYLEIPGFSPIFVTRDPRIIRAIATETGDRPGQFDRDALPSGGIARATGTDTLLYANGPMWKRQKKLSTPPFGRTTLFQPEQFHEFAETFRRTVRQRLAALEQRLGREGSPVRVRLEPEIKAIMLEMLANNFFGAQISYQQIRDRYVPALDRVIEFIVIDTVINKLGIPLRRLPSFSRWIAEAKDAHAAFDQLTDLTLATRSAGRGLWKQFKSDAPDRALRSNIKVFLAGALEATTSYASWAISHLSRNASAQDKVFHEVKDIDDYTPENLASAKYLNRALDETLRLTPSLYFFPRRATADTWVETTDGNRLWMPKGTHVLLDVWHANRHEDHWGVAVTGYPALDFVPERWENVTAHDRGTKDLLHFGFGHGPRFCPGKHLGQLEVGLVVGAFVKLFRFKAVNRECQVRAGVSTKPADGVLVELELRERSFAESTAATAPRELNGL
;
A
#
# COMPACT_ATOMS: atom_id res chain seq x y z
N MET A 1 -29.45 22.68 -12.29
CA MET A 1 -28.49 21.58 -12.30
C MET A 1 -27.62 21.66 -13.56
N PRO A 2 -26.53 22.46 -13.58
CA PRO A 2 -25.71 22.65 -14.80
C PRO A 2 -24.71 21.54 -15.06
N GLY A 3 -24.52 20.60 -14.13
CA GLY A 3 -23.49 19.57 -14.24
C GLY A 3 -23.77 18.40 -15.19
N PHE A 4 -25.04 18.05 -15.38
CA PHE A 4 -25.42 16.89 -16.20
C PHE A 4 -25.19 17.07 -17.70
N ARG A 5 -25.31 18.30 -18.23
CA ARG A 5 -25.05 18.56 -19.64
C ARG A 5 -23.56 18.53 -20.03
N ARG A 6 -22.67 18.72 -19.07
CA ARG A 6 -21.21 18.63 -19.31
C ARG A 6 -20.71 17.18 -19.36
N VAL A 7 -21.34 16.29 -18.63
CA VAL A 7 -20.97 14.86 -18.61
C VAL A 7 -21.29 14.16 -19.93
N GLU A 8 -22.37 14.54 -20.60
CA GLU A 8 -22.70 13.97 -21.92
C GLU A 8 -21.81 14.51 -23.05
N ARG A 9 -21.24 15.71 -22.91
CA ARG A 9 -20.34 16.28 -23.94
C ARG A 9 -18.91 15.77 -23.85
N LEU A 10 -18.39 15.50 -22.63
CA LEU A 10 -17.06 14.94 -22.47
C LEU A 10 -16.86 13.56 -23.15
N PRO A 11 -17.79 12.61 -22.99
CA PRO A 11 -17.69 11.33 -23.68
C PRO A 11 -17.78 11.43 -25.20
N ARG A 12 -18.53 12.38 -25.73
CA ARG A 12 -18.60 12.62 -27.20
C ARG A 12 -17.33 13.27 -27.74
N GLN A 13 -16.69 14.13 -26.96
CA GLN A 13 -15.36 14.65 -27.30
C GLN A 13 -14.29 13.57 -27.17
N LEU A 14 -14.37 12.75 -26.13
CA LEU A 14 -13.52 11.57 -25.98
C LEU A 14 -13.85 10.48 -27.02
N LEU A 15 -15.08 10.33 -27.46
CA LEU A 15 -15.52 9.46 -28.55
C LEU A 15 -15.29 10.09 -29.94
N GLY A 16 -15.25 11.40 -30.05
CA GLY A 16 -14.72 12.13 -31.21
C GLY A 16 -13.22 11.86 -31.39
N ILE A 17 -12.57 11.39 -30.36
CA ILE A 17 -11.26 10.73 -30.37
C ILE A 17 -11.30 9.39 -31.12
N SER A 18 -12.42 8.88 -31.49
CA SER A 18 -12.53 7.76 -32.44
C SER A 18 -12.07 8.15 -33.87
N ALA A 19 -11.78 9.39 -34.12
CA ALA A 19 -10.89 9.80 -35.22
C ALA A 19 -9.42 9.41 -34.97
N PHE A 20 -9.12 8.72 -33.86
CA PHE A 20 -7.89 7.98 -33.71
C PHE A 20 -7.87 6.88 -34.73
N GLU A 21 -7.01 7.07 -35.65
CA GLU A 21 -6.61 6.10 -36.63
C GLU A 21 -6.50 4.73 -35.95
N GLY A 22 -7.52 3.96 -36.12
CA GLY A 22 -7.50 2.52 -36.15
C GLY A 22 -7.84 1.78 -34.91
N ASP A 23 -7.83 2.30 -33.65
CA ASP A 23 -7.63 1.26 -32.71
C ASP A 23 -8.27 1.34 -31.38
N VAL A 24 -9.04 1.02 -30.83
CA VAL A 24 -9.48 0.69 -29.46
C VAL A 24 -10.25 1.84 -28.84
N CYS A 25 -11.49 1.97 -29.28
CA CYS A 25 -12.47 2.70 -28.47
C CYS A 25 -12.51 2.07 -27.06
N PRO A 26 -12.09 2.78 -26.00
CA PRO A 26 -12.14 2.24 -24.64
C PRO A 26 -13.56 1.84 -24.29
N THR A 27 -13.76 0.63 -23.81
CA THR A 27 -15.08 0.13 -23.42
C THR A 27 -15.62 0.97 -22.27
N ARG A 28 -16.85 1.46 -22.39
CA ARG A 28 -17.55 2.15 -21.30
C ARG A 28 -18.06 1.16 -20.27
N VAL A 29 -17.75 1.43 -19.01
CA VAL A 29 -18.33 0.70 -17.88
C VAL A 29 -19.11 1.68 -17.02
N ARG A 30 -20.39 1.41 -16.83
CA ARG A 30 -21.25 2.21 -15.93
C ARG A 30 -21.30 1.51 -14.57
N LEU A 31 -20.63 2.06 -13.59
CA LEU A 31 -20.89 1.67 -12.21
C LEU A 31 -22.26 2.25 -11.80
N PHE A 32 -23.04 1.46 -11.11
CA PHE A 32 -24.38 1.83 -10.64
C PHE A 32 -25.49 1.93 -11.72
N ALA A 33 -25.25 1.45 -12.94
CA ALA A 33 -26.32 1.36 -13.92
C ALA A 33 -27.34 0.25 -13.55
N ARG A 34 -28.61 0.48 -13.85
CA ARG A 34 -29.64 -0.57 -13.75
C ARG A 34 -29.21 -1.76 -14.62
N GLY A 35 -29.11 -2.95 -14.01
CA GLY A 35 -28.66 -4.17 -14.71
C GLY A 35 -27.18 -4.45 -14.66
N SER A 36 -26.34 -3.59 -14.05
CA SER A 36 -24.99 -4.01 -13.64
C SER A 36 -25.12 -5.05 -12.51
N ALA A 37 -24.15 -5.96 -12.38
CA ALA A 37 -24.15 -6.99 -11.33
C ALA A 37 -24.31 -6.46 -9.89
N SER A 38 -24.08 -5.19 -9.71
CA SER A 38 -24.38 -4.45 -8.47
C SER A 38 -25.86 -4.02 -8.48
N ARG A 39 -26.73 -4.86 -7.96
CA ARG A 39 -28.11 -4.52 -7.59
C ARG A 39 -28.20 -3.51 -6.43
N THR A 40 -27.18 -2.72 -6.21
CA THR A 40 -26.99 -1.84 -5.06
C THR A 40 -27.48 -0.45 -5.39
N LEU A 41 -28.08 0.21 -4.42
CA LEU A 41 -28.54 1.60 -4.54
C LEU A 41 -27.38 2.49 -4.99
N PRO A 42 -27.61 3.45 -5.91
CA PRO A 42 -26.57 4.29 -6.49
C PRO A 42 -25.91 5.27 -5.49
N PHE A 43 -26.39 5.31 -4.26
CA PHE A 43 -25.89 6.19 -3.21
C PHE A 43 -25.54 5.41 -1.96
N PRO A 44 -24.43 5.76 -1.26
CA PRO A 44 -24.13 5.21 0.03
C PRO A 44 -25.26 5.56 1.00
N HIS A 45 -26.00 4.55 1.42
CA HIS A 45 -27.01 4.72 2.45
C HIS A 45 -26.30 4.86 3.80
N PRO A 46 -26.78 5.71 4.72
CA PRO A 46 -26.16 5.89 6.05
C PRO A 46 -25.93 4.59 6.81
N TRP A 47 -26.78 3.59 6.60
CA TRP A 47 -26.67 2.26 7.21
C TRP A 47 -25.78 1.29 6.46
N ASN A 48 -25.29 1.65 5.25
CA ASN A 48 -24.41 0.81 4.47
C ASN A 48 -23.27 1.60 3.82
N TYR A 49 -22.58 2.38 4.63
CA TYR A 49 -21.45 3.21 4.21
C TYR A 49 -20.28 2.41 3.60
N ARG A 50 -20.22 1.08 3.83
CA ARG A 50 -19.25 0.18 3.21
C ARG A 50 -19.61 -0.22 1.77
N GLN A 51 -20.78 0.13 1.30
CA GLN A 51 -21.22 -0.25 -0.04
C GLN A 51 -20.34 0.30 -1.17
N PRO A 52 -19.87 1.57 -1.15
CA PRO A 52 -18.90 2.05 -2.14
C PRO A 52 -17.60 1.26 -2.12
N ILE A 53 -17.14 0.82 -0.94
CA ILE A 53 -15.95 -0.02 -0.79
C ILE A 53 -16.18 -1.39 -1.43
N ARG A 54 -17.34 -2.03 -1.20
CA ARG A 54 -17.70 -3.31 -1.82
C ARG A 54 -17.79 -3.22 -3.34
N ILE A 55 -18.27 -2.12 -3.88
CA ILE A 55 -18.30 -1.89 -5.31
C ILE A 55 -16.88 -1.79 -5.87
N LEU A 56 -15.97 -1.09 -5.17
CA LEU A 56 -14.57 -1.04 -5.54
C LEU A 56 -13.92 -2.43 -5.44
N GLU A 57 -14.23 -3.20 -4.41
CA GLU A 57 -13.77 -4.58 -4.26
C GLU A 57 -14.21 -5.45 -5.43
N SER A 58 -15.51 -5.41 -5.77
CA SER A 58 -16.07 -6.14 -6.91
C SER A 58 -15.45 -5.70 -8.24
N TYR A 59 -15.26 -4.40 -8.42
CA TYR A 59 -14.75 -3.85 -9.66
C TYR A 59 -13.25 -4.13 -9.89
N PHE A 60 -12.43 -3.96 -8.85
CA PHE A 60 -10.96 -4.06 -8.97
C PHE A 60 -10.40 -5.42 -8.58
N CYS A 61 -11.07 -6.16 -7.72
CA CYS A 61 -10.54 -7.36 -7.08
C CYS A 61 -11.46 -8.57 -7.17
N GLY A 62 -12.68 -8.45 -7.68
CA GLY A 62 -13.64 -9.54 -7.83
C GLY A 62 -13.45 -10.30 -9.13
N ALA A 63 -14.02 -11.52 -9.21
CA ALA A 63 -14.04 -12.35 -10.43
C ALA A 63 -14.71 -11.61 -11.61
N ASP A 64 -15.71 -10.78 -11.35
CA ASP A 64 -16.38 -9.96 -12.36
C ASP A 64 -15.46 -8.87 -12.97
N ALA A 65 -14.35 -8.56 -12.30
CA ALA A 65 -13.38 -7.60 -12.80
C ALA A 65 -12.67 -8.07 -14.08
N GLU A 66 -12.63 -9.38 -14.32
CA GLU A 66 -12.00 -9.96 -15.52
C GLU A 66 -12.97 -10.11 -16.67
N GLN A 67 -14.27 -10.32 -16.38
CA GLN A 67 -15.28 -10.47 -17.41
C GLN A 67 -15.59 -9.14 -18.11
N GLY A 68 -15.41 -9.13 -19.42
CA GLY A 68 -15.79 -8.00 -20.27
C GLY A 68 -14.83 -6.80 -20.25
N TRP A 69 -13.64 -6.87 -19.68
CA TRP A 69 -12.60 -5.90 -19.94
C TRP A 69 -11.96 -6.19 -21.32
N GLY A 70 -12.19 -5.33 -22.32
CA GLY A 70 -11.34 -5.31 -23.51
C GLY A 70 -9.88 -5.17 -23.05
N ARG A 71 -8.90 -5.50 -23.88
CA ARG A 71 -7.54 -5.83 -23.43
C ARG A 71 -6.95 -4.93 -22.33
N HIS A 72 -7.03 -3.60 -22.38
CA HIS A 72 -6.25 -2.81 -21.42
C HIS A 72 -6.87 -1.48 -20.98
N ASN A 73 -7.82 -0.91 -21.71
CA ASN A 73 -8.23 0.47 -21.52
C ASN A 73 -9.74 0.66 -21.44
N ARG A 74 -10.23 1.50 -20.51
CA ARG A 74 -11.66 1.75 -20.33
C ARG A 74 -12.00 3.11 -19.78
N TYR A 75 -13.23 3.53 -20.04
CA TYR A 75 -13.88 4.64 -19.33
C TYR A 75 -14.79 4.10 -18.23
N LEU A 76 -14.60 4.66 -17.03
CA LEU A 76 -15.42 4.41 -15.85
C LEU A 76 -16.35 5.60 -15.66
N GLU A 77 -17.66 5.34 -15.77
CA GLU A 77 -18.69 6.34 -15.50
C GLU A 77 -19.25 6.13 -14.10
N ILE A 78 -19.04 7.10 -13.22
CA ILE A 78 -19.60 7.12 -11.87
C ILE A 78 -20.59 8.30 -11.79
N PRO A 79 -21.85 8.07 -11.38
CA PRO A 79 -22.81 9.16 -11.25
C PRO A 79 -22.29 10.29 -10.36
N GLY A 80 -22.37 11.52 -10.84
CA GLY A 80 -21.88 12.71 -10.12
C GLY A 80 -20.38 12.99 -10.25
N PHE A 81 -19.64 12.14 -10.96
CA PHE A 81 -18.21 12.34 -11.24
C PHE A 81 -17.97 12.51 -12.74
N SER A 82 -16.89 13.18 -13.11
CA SER A 82 -16.40 13.15 -14.49
C SER A 82 -15.93 11.74 -14.84
N PRO A 83 -16.08 11.28 -16.09
CA PRO A 83 -15.56 10.01 -16.52
C PRO A 83 -14.06 9.87 -16.27
N ILE A 84 -13.65 8.70 -15.85
CA ILE A 84 -12.25 8.38 -15.55
C ILE A 84 -11.75 7.39 -16.60
N PHE A 85 -10.63 7.68 -17.22
CA PHE A 85 -9.92 6.73 -18.07
C PHE A 85 -9.14 5.76 -17.18
N VAL A 86 -9.45 4.47 -17.27
CA VAL A 86 -8.74 3.42 -16.52
C VAL A 86 -7.88 2.63 -17.48
N THR A 87 -6.61 2.48 -17.16
CA THR A 87 -5.67 1.71 -17.98
C THR A 87 -4.96 0.63 -17.16
N ARG A 88 -4.84 -0.56 -17.77
CA ARG A 88 -4.04 -1.70 -17.34
C ARG A 88 -2.81 -1.91 -18.21
N ASP A 89 -2.67 -1.12 -19.25
CA ASP A 89 -1.56 -1.18 -20.19
C ASP A 89 -0.27 -0.74 -19.50
N PRO A 90 0.74 -1.61 -19.33
CA PRO A 90 1.96 -1.29 -18.59
C PRO A 90 2.79 -0.20 -19.29
N ARG A 91 2.74 -0.10 -20.62
CA ARG A 91 3.43 0.93 -21.37
C ARG A 91 2.82 2.31 -21.11
N ILE A 92 1.48 2.40 -21.12
CA ILE A 92 0.77 3.64 -20.77
C ILE A 92 1.02 3.99 -19.30
N ILE A 93 0.91 3.01 -18.37
CA ILE A 93 1.18 3.24 -16.95
C ILE A 93 2.58 3.82 -16.75
N ARG A 94 3.59 3.22 -17.40
CA ARG A 94 4.97 3.66 -17.31
C ARG A 94 5.17 5.05 -17.90
N ALA A 95 4.64 5.30 -19.09
CA ALA A 95 4.72 6.60 -19.76
C ALA A 95 4.11 7.71 -18.89
N ILE A 96 2.86 7.53 -18.43
CA ILE A 96 2.17 8.51 -17.58
C ILE A 96 2.87 8.70 -16.24
N ALA A 97 3.37 7.64 -15.63
CA ALA A 97 4.10 7.74 -14.36
C ALA A 97 5.44 8.47 -14.52
N THR A 98 6.10 8.34 -15.66
CA THR A 98 7.39 8.99 -15.96
C THR A 98 7.22 10.47 -16.29
N GLU A 99 6.16 10.82 -17.01
CA GLU A 99 5.86 12.20 -17.40
C GLU A 99 5.30 13.08 -16.28
N THR A 100 5.14 12.53 -15.08
CA THR A 100 4.64 13.25 -13.89
C THR A 100 5.81 13.79 -13.08
N GLY A 101 5.67 14.96 -12.49
CA GLY A 101 6.61 15.47 -11.49
C GLY A 101 7.01 16.92 -11.67
N ASP A 102 8.32 17.18 -11.77
CA ASP A 102 8.91 18.53 -11.78
C ASP A 102 9.08 19.15 -13.16
N ARG A 103 8.89 18.37 -14.22
CA ARG A 103 8.79 18.93 -15.57
C ARG A 103 7.41 19.55 -15.73
N PRO A 104 7.20 20.56 -16.59
CA PRO A 104 5.86 20.92 -17.03
C PRO A 104 5.28 19.68 -17.72
N GLY A 105 4.84 18.75 -16.88
CA GLY A 105 4.49 17.40 -17.24
C GLY A 105 3.13 17.37 -17.90
N GLN A 106 2.95 16.41 -18.76
CA GLN A 106 1.67 16.15 -19.38
C GLN A 106 0.66 15.58 -18.38
N PHE A 107 1.13 15.09 -17.22
CA PHE A 107 0.28 14.48 -16.21
C PHE A 107 0.68 14.91 -14.78
N ASP A 108 -0.30 15.32 -14.01
CA ASP A 108 -0.14 15.64 -12.60
C ASP A 108 -0.86 14.64 -11.70
N ARG A 109 -0.58 14.70 -10.40
CA ARG A 109 -1.36 13.98 -9.41
C ARG A 109 -2.79 14.52 -9.41
N ASP A 110 -3.75 13.64 -9.57
CA ASP A 110 -5.16 13.99 -9.47
C ASP A 110 -5.67 13.83 -8.04
N ALA A 111 -6.38 14.83 -7.55
CA ALA A 111 -7.02 14.78 -6.24
C ALA A 111 -8.33 13.96 -6.24
N LEU A 112 -8.86 13.61 -7.41
CA LEU A 112 -9.93 12.65 -7.57
C LEU A 112 -9.35 11.23 -7.48
N PRO A 113 -9.92 10.33 -6.82
CA PRO A 113 -10.91 10.17 -5.80
C PRO A 113 -10.39 10.41 -4.37
N SER A 114 -9.32 11.13 -4.20
CA SER A 114 -8.60 11.24 -2.95
C SER A 114 -8.85 12.55 -2.18
N GLY A 115 -9.94 13.25 -2.47
CA GLY A 115 -10.32 14.47 -1.74
C GLY A 115 -10.43 14.29 -0.23
N GLY A 116 -10.86 13.11 0.25
CA GLY A 116 -10.90 12.77 1.66
C GLY A 116 -9.53 12.73 2.33
N ILE A 117 -8.51 12.21 1.63
CA ILE A 117 -7.14 12.21 2.13
C ILE A 117 -6.63 13.65 2.26
N ALA A 118 -6.83 14.49 1.25
CA ALA A 118 -6.40 15.90 1.29
C ALA A 118 -7.02 16.66 2.46
N ARG A 119 -8.29 16.36 2.80
CA ARG A 119 -8.92 16.93 3.99
C ARG A 119 -8.34 16.40 5.30
N ALA A 120 -7.98 15.14 5.36
CA ALA A 120 -7.41 14.52 6.55
C ALA A 120 -5.95 14.96 6.82
N THR A 121 -5.16 15.14 5.76
CA THR A 121 -3.71 15.37 5.86
C THR A 121 -3.26 16.75 5.42
N GLY A 122 -4.06 17.47 4.62
CA GLY A 122 -3.70 18.73 3.98
C GLY A 122 -3.35 18.57 2.49
N THR A 123 -3.39 19.68 1.75
CA THR A 123 -3.14 19.74 0.29
C THR A 123 -1.69 19.98 -0.07
N ASP A 124 -0.91 20.63 0.82
CA ASP A 124 0.48 21.04 0.57
C ASP A 124 1.47 19.92 0.93
N THR A 125 1.14 18.69 0.59
CA THR A 125 1.95 17.52 0.94
C THR A 125 2.68 16.95 -0.26
N LEU A 126 3.71 16.15 0.01
CA LEU A 126 4.40 15.37 -1.02
C LEU A 126 3.44 14.52 -1.86
N LEU A 127 2.32 14.08 -1.26
CA LEU A 127 1.33 13.25 -1.94
C LEU A 127 0.50 14.02 -2.97
N TYR A 128 0.08 15.29 -2.66
CA TYR A 128 -0.87 16.05 -3.47
C TYR A 128 -0.29 17.21 -4.25
N ALA A 129 0.80 17.79 -3.75
CA ALA A 129 1.44 18.91 -4.42
C ALA A 129 1.90 18.53 -5.83
N ASN A 130 1.83 19.48 -6.76
CA ASN A 130 2.31 19.36 -8.13
C ASN A 130 3.31 20.47 -8.45
N GLY A 131 4.06 20.34 -9.55
CA GLY A 131 5.00 21.33 -10.03
C GLY A 131 6.06 21.73 -9.00
N PRO A 132 6.41 23.04 -8.89
CA PRO A 132 7.43 23.55 -7.96
C PRO A 132 7.19 23.22 -6.51
N MET A 133 5.90 23.22 -6.07
CA MET A 133 5.53 22.87 -4.69
C MET A 133 5.92 21.42 -4.39
N TRP A 134 5.58 20.48 -5.27
CA TRP A 134 5.96 19.08 -5.10
C TRP A 134 7.49 18.90 -5.04
N LYS A 135 8.22 19.57 -5.91
CA LYS A 135 9.69 19.52 -5.93
C LYS A 135 10.28 19.97 -4.60
N ARG A 136 9.73 21.07 -4.04
CA ARG A 136 10.11 21.57 -2.73
C ARG A 136 9.80 20.56 -1.64
N GLN A 137 8.57 20.01 -1.59
CA GLN A 137 8.17 19.02 -0.59
C GLN A 137 9.03 17.75 -0.68
N LYS A 138 9.33 17.29 -1.89
CA LYS A 138 10.21 16.13 -2.10
C LYS A 138 11.60 16.39 -1.52
N LYS A 139 12.21 17.55 -1.82
CA LYS A 139 13.54 17.92 -1.32
C LYS A 139 13.60 17.99 0.20
N LEU A 140 12.54 18.47 0.85
CA LEU A 140 12.49 18.63 2.30
C LEU A 140 12.20 17.33 3.04
N SER A 141 11.36 16.47 2.50
CA SER A 141 10.74 15.37 3.24
C SER A 141 11.31 13.98 2.90
N THR A 142 12.01 13.80 1.77
CA THR A 142 12.45 12.47 1.35
C THR A 142 13.85 12.04 1.78
N PRO A 143 14.79 12.93 2.18
CA PRO A 143 16.15 12.52 2.55
C PRO A 143 16.23 11.38 3.57
N PRO A 144 15.40 11.37 4.64
CA PRO A 144 15.42 10.28 5.63
C PRO A 144 15.12 8.90 5.08
N PHE A 145 14.38 8.83 3.97
CA PHE A 145 13.95 7.59 3.33
C PHE A 145 14.89 7.13 2.20
N GLY A 146 15.90 7.93 1.90
CA GLY A 146 16.86 7.63 0.84
C GLY A 146 17.74 6.42 1.20
N ARG A 147 18.07 5.61 0.18
CA ARG A 147 18.93 4.44 0.37
C ARG A 147 20.26 4.79 1.02
N THR A 148 20.90 5.87 0.58
CA THR A 148 22.19 6.34 1.12
C THR A 148 22.08 6.77 2.58
N THR A 149 20.95 7.28 3.02
CA THR A 149 20.72 7.67 4.41
C THR A 149 20.42 6.47 5.29
N LEU A 150 19.46 5.63 4.87
CA LEU A 150 19.01 4.48 5.65
C LEU A 150 20.12 3.44 5.88
N PHE A 151 21.00 3.24 4.89
CA PHE A 151 22.04 2.21 4.93
C PHE A 151 23.42 2.78 5.27
N GLN A 152 23.53 3.98 5.87
CA GLN A 152 24.74 4.42 6.53
C GLN A 152 25.02 3.50 7.74
N PRO A 153 26.22 2.91 7.88
CA PRO A 153 26.45 1.84 8.86
C PRO A 153 25.98 2.16 10.27
N GLU A 154 26.35 3.33 10.80
CA GLU A 154 25.98 3.74 12.17
C GLU A 154 24.47 3.90 12.35
N GLN A 155 23.79 4.55 11.40
CA GLN A 155 22.35 4.78 11.47
C GLN A 155 21.58 3.48 11.23
N PHE A 156 22.04 2.67 10.30
CA PHE A 156 21.43 1.38 10.02
C PHE A 156 21.48 0.48 11.24
N HIS A 157 22.64 0.39 11.88
CA HIS A 157 22.79 -0.43 13.09
C HIS A 157 21.83 0.01 14.20
N GLU A 158 21.77 1.31 14.48
CA GLU A 158 20.89 1.84 15.54
C GLU A 158 19.40 1.48 15.30
N PHE A 159 18.89 1.75 14.11
CA PHE A 159 17.47 1.51 13.89
C PHE A 159 17.13 0.04 13.56
N ALA A 160 18.03 -0.71 12.91
CA ALA A 160 17.84 -2.14 12.69
C ALA A 160 17.77 -2.90 14.02
N GLU A 161 18.65 -2.58 14.96
CA GLU A 161 18.62 -3.14 16.31
C GLU A 161 17.32 -2.78 17.05
N THR A 162 16.88 -1.54 16.93
CA THR A 162 15.63 -1.09 17.56
C THR A 162 14.43 -1.80 16.94
N PHE A 163 14.38 -1.95 15.63
CA PHE A 163 13.35 -2.69 14.92
C PHE A 163 13.34 -4.16 15.33
N ARG A 164 14.50 -4.80 15.31
CA ARG A 164 14.66 -6.20 15.71
C ARG A 164 14.16 -6.43 17.13
N ARG A 165 14.53 -5.56 18.06
CA ARG A 165 14.09 -5.63 19.46
C ARG A 165 12.56 -5.51 19.57
N THR A 166 11.95 -4.56 18.88
CA THR A 166 10.49 -4.37 18.87
C THR A 166 9.79 -5.62 18.31
N VAL A 167 10.20 -6.12 17.16
CA VAL A 167 9.62 -7.32 16.55
C VAL A 167 9.77 -8.52 17.48
N ARG A 168 10.96 -8.76 18.03
CA ARG A 168 11.23 -9.86 18.97
C ARG A 168 10.33 -9.78 20.20
N GLN A 169 10.18 -8.61 20.83
CA GLN A 169 9.33 -8.43 22.00
C GLN A 169 7.85 -8.73 21.70
N ARG A 170 7.36 -8.32 20.53
CA ARG A 170 5.96 -8.53 20.14
C ARG A 170 5.69 -9.99 19.77
N LEU A 171 6.61 -10.63 19.08
CA LEU A 171 6.48 -12.05 18.74
C LEU A 171 6.63 -12.94 19.98
N ALA A 172 7.44 -12.57 20.98
CA ALA A 172 7.55 -13.29 22.24
C ALA A 172 6.21 -13.31 23.02
N ALA A 173 5.41 -12.25 22.95
CA ALA A 173 4.06 -12.24 23.55
C ALA A 173 3.13 -13.26 22.85
N LEU A 174 3.25 -13.41 21.55
CA LEU A 174 2.50 -14.40 20.77
C LEU A 174 2.97 -15.82 21.10
N GLU A 175 4.28 -16.03 21.22
CA GLU A 175 4.90 -17.29 21.64
C GLU A 175 4.40 -17.73 23.02
N GLN A 176 4.37 -16.82 24.00
CA GLN A 176 3.84 -17.11 25.34
C GLN A 176 2.35 -17.51 25.33
N ARG A 177 1.56 -16.89 24.46
CA ARG A 177 0.14 -17.25 24.30
C ARG A 177 -0.01 -18.66 23.75
N LEU A 178 0.76 -19.02 22.74
CA LEU A 178 0.79 -20.38 22.18
C LEU A 178 1.17 -21.43 23.21
N GLY A 179 2.14 -21.14 24.05
CA GLY A 179 2.56 -22.04 25.14
C GLY A 179 1.47 -22.30 26.20
N ARG A 180 0.53 -21.36 26.37
CA ARG A 180 -0.59 -21.48 27.32
C ARG A 180 -1.81 -22.17 26.71
N GLU A 181 -2.12 -21.90 25.46
CA GLU A 181 -3.34 -22.36 24.79
C GLU A 181 -3.18 -23.74 24.13
N GLY A 182 -1.93 -24.25 24.05
CA GLY A 182 -1.59 -25.45 23.28
C GLY A 182 -1.43 -25.13 21.78
N SER A 183 -0.80 -26.03 21.02
CA SER A 183 -0.50 -25.84 19.60
C SER A 183 -1.24 -26.91 18.77
N PRO A 184 -1.81 -26.56 17.58
CA PRO A 184 -1.85 -25.23 16.95
C PRO A 184 -2.94 -24.29 17.47
N VAL A 185 -2.72 -22.97 17.43
CA VAL A 185 -3.70 -21.95 17.80
C VAL A 185 -4.20 -21.20 16.58
N ARG A 186 -5.51 -20.98 16.49
CA ARG A 186 -6.10 -20.12 15.46
C ARG A 186 -6.01 -18.65 15.87
N VAL A 187 -5.37 -17.86 15.03
CA VAL A 187 -5.15 -16.43 15.29
C VAL A 187 -5.37 -15.58 14.04
N ARG A 188 -5.91 -14.38 14.25
CA ARG A 188 -6.00 -13.34 13.22
C ARG A 188 -4.85 -12.36 13.44
N LEU A 189 -3.92 -12.29 12.49
CA LEU A 189 -2.64 -11.60 12.66
C LEU A 189 -2.65 -10.12 12.25
N GLU A 190 -3.60 -9.67 11.43
CA GLU A 190 -3.61 -8.29 10.92
C GLU A 190 -3.56 -7.22 12.02
N PRO A 191 -4.31 -7.31 13.14
CA PRO A 191 -4.24 -6.31 14.20
C PRO A 191 -2.84 -6.23 14.86
N GLU A 192 -2.19 -7.37 15.07
CA GLU A 192 -0.84 -7.43 15.63
C GLU A 192 0.18 -6.87 14.64
N ILE A 193 0.11 -7.26 13.36
CA ILE A 193 0.97 -6.72 12.31
C ILE A 193 0.84 -5.20 12.27
N LYS A 194 -0.38 -4.68 12.31
CA LYS A 194 -0.64 -3.24 12.25
C LYS A 194 -0.05 -2.49 13.44
N ALA A 195 -0.18 -3.06 14.64
CA ALA A 195 0.38 -2.46 15.85
C ALA A 195 1.92 -2.46 15.82
N ILE A 196 2.54 -3.56 15.37
CA ILE A 196 3.99 -3.64 15.19
C ILE A 196 4.48 -2.59 14.18
N MET A 197 3.82 -2.48 13.03
CA MET A 197 4.20 -1.52 11.98
C MET A 197 4.06 -0.07 12.47
N LEU A 198 3.01 0.27 13.22
CA LEU A 198 2.87 1.60 13.80
C LEU A 198 3.92 1.89 14.87
N GLU A 199 4.26 0.92 15.70
CA GLU A 199 5.31 1.06 16.71
C GLU A 199 6.69 1.28 16.05
N MET A 200 7.02 0.50 15.03
CA MET A 200 8.26 0.65 14.28
C MET A 200 8.35 2.03 13.64
N LEU A 201 7.29 2.50 13.02
CA LEU A 201 7.26 3.80 12.38
C LEU A 201 7.32 4.94 13.41
N ALA A 202 6.43 4.94 14.40
CA ALA A 202 6.32 6.06 15.35
C ALA A 202 7.48 6.11 16.35
N ASN A 203 7.80 4.98 16.99
CA ASN A 203 8.81 4.94 18.04
C ASN A 203 10.23 4.77 17.48
N ASN A 204 10.43 3.86 16.54
CA ASN A 204 11.78 3.54 16.10
C ASN A 204 12.25 4.49 14.99
N PHE A 205 11.41 4.74 13.98
CA PHE A 205 11.79 5.62 12.89
C PHE A 205 11.73 7.10 13.30
N PHE A 206 10.63 7.55 13.90
CA PHE A 206 10.48 8.94 14.34
C PHE A 206 10.98 9.20 15.77
N GLY A 207 11.25 8.16 16.56
CA GLY A 207 11.78 8.31 17.93
C GLY A 207 10.74 8.73 18.95
N ALA A 208 9.45 8.59 18.69
CA ALA A 208 8.40 8.80 19.68
C ALA A 208 8.52 7.78 20.82
N GLN A 209 7.94 8.08 21.97
CA GLN A 209 7.93 7.20 23.15
C GLN A 209 6.48 6.90 23.52
N ILE A 210 5.80 6.14 22.66
CA ILE A 210 4.40 5.79 22.83
C ILE A 210 4.34 4.34 23.31
N SER A 211 3.60 4.08 24.40
CA SER A 211 3.46 2.71 24.90
C SER A 211 2.74 1.83 23.86
N TYR A 212 3.10 0.55 23.79
CA TYR A 212 2.45 -0.40 22.88
C TYR A 212 0.94 -0.49 23.13
N GLN A 213 0.51 -0.40 24.39
CA GLN A 213 -0.90 -0.40 24.72
C GLN A 213 -1.62 0.80 24.08
N GLN A 214 -1.05 2.00 24.17
CA GLN A 214 -1.63 3.18 23.50
C GLN A 214 -1.65 3.03 21.97
N ILE A 215 -0.58 2.45 21.40
CA ILE A 215 -0.52 2.17 19.95
C ILE A 215 -1.66 1.24 19.56
N ARG A 216 -1.79 0.09 20.23
CA ARG A 216 -2.76 -0.95 19.90
C ARG A 216 -4.20 -0.51 20.18
N ASP A 217 -4.47 0.08 21.34
CA ASP A 217 -5.83 0.29 21.84
C ASP A 217 -6.40 1.66 21.44
N ARG A 218 -5.55 2.63 21.11
CA ARG A 218 -5.98 4.00 20.77
C ARG A 218 -5.63 4.40 19.34
N TYR A 219 -4.36 4.34 18.95
CA TYR A 219 -3.92 4.95 17.68
C TYR A 219 -4.20 4.06 16.46
N VAL A 220 -4.07 2.75 16.57
CA VAL A 220 -4.42 1.83 15.48
C VAL A 220 -5.91 1.91 15.14
N PRO A 221 -6.85 1.79 16.10
CA PRO A 221 -8.28 1.95 15.81
C PRO A 221 -8.66 3.33 15.28
N ALA A 222 -8.02 4.39 15.79
CA ALA A 222 -8.26 5.74 15.30
C ALA A 222 -7.82 5.91 13.85
N LEU A 223 -6.64 5.42 13.48
CA LEU A 223 -6.15 5.46 12.11
C LEU A 223 -7.03 4.62 11.16
N ASP A 224 -7.50 3.45 11.59
CA ASP A 224 -8.47 2.66 10.82
C ASP A 224 -9.74 3.45 10.53
N ARG A 225 -10.26 4.14 11.53
CA ARG A 225 -11.46 4.96 11.39
C ARG A 225 -11.22 6.17 10.48
N VAL A 226 -10.08 6.86 10.60
CA VAL A 226 -9.70 7.97 9.71
C VAL A 226 -9.62 7.50 8.27
N ILE A 227 -9.02 6.33 8.02
CA ILE A 227 -8.85 5.77 6.68
C ILE A 227 -10.20 5.36 6.06
N GLU A 228 -11.07 4.72 6.85
CA GLU A 228 -12.45 4.42 6.44
C GLU A 228 -13.20 5.71 6.07
N PHE A 229 -13.04 6.74 6.88
CA PHE A 229 -13.63 8.06 6.69
C PHE A 229 -13.17 8.73 5.40
N ILE A 230 -11.88 8.61 5.07
CA ILE A 230 -11.30 9.18 3.86
C ILE A 230 -12.04 8.72 2.61
N VAL A 231 -12.34 7.42 2.52
CA VAL A 231 -13.05 6.84 1.37
C VAL A 231 -14.47 7.39 1.29
N ILE A 232 -15.18 7.37 2.41
CA ILE A 232 -16.58 7.81 2.48
C ILE A 232 -16.69 9.32 2.23
N ASP A 233 -15.83 10.12 2.87
CA ASP A 233 -15.83 11.57 2.70
C ASP A 233 -15.53 11.99 1.26
N THR A 234 -14.69 11.24 0.55
CA THR A 234 -14.41 11.46 -0.86
C THR A 234 -15.67 11.33 -1.72
N VAL A 235 -16.50 10.33 -1.46
CA VAL A 235 -17.75 10.10 -2.19
C VAL A 235 -18.81 11.15 -1.79
N ILE A 236 -19.06 11.34 -0.51
CA ILE A 236 -20.13 12.18 0.01
C ILE A 236 -19.93 13.66 -0.34
N ASN A 237 -18.72 14.18 -0.17
CA ASN A 237 -18.48 15.62 -0.42
C ASN A 237 -18.48 15.97 -1.91
N LYS A 238 -18.23 15.04 -2.79
CA LYS A 238 -18.35 15.27 -4.24
C LYS A 238 -19.80 15.45 -4.68
N LEU A 239 -20.73 14.82 -4.00
CA LEU A 239 -22.15 14.95 -4.29
C LEU A 239 -22.75 16.29 -3.82
N GLY A 240 -22.00 17.10 -3.05
CA GLY A 240 -22.46 18.38 -2.51
C GLY A 240 -23.66 18.25 -1.56
N ILE A 241 -23.94 17.04 -1.08
CA ILE A 241 -25.07 16.77 -0.21
C ILE A 241 -24.68 17.16 1.22
N PRO A 242 -25.48 18.01 1.91
CA PRO A 242 -25.18 18.42 3.28
C PRO A 242 -25.50 17.30 4.29
N LEU A 243 -25.03 16.09 4.04
CA LEU A 243 -25.29 14.91 4.88
C LEU A 243 -24.81 15.13 6.32
N ARG A 244 -23.81 15.99 6.53
CA ARG A 244 -23.32 16.39 7.87
C ARG A 244 -24.40 17.06 8.73
N ARG A 245 -25.50 17.53 8.13
CA ARG A 245 -26.62 18.17 8.85
C ARG A 245 -27.74 17.18 9.19
N LEU A 246 -27.69 15.97 8.70
CA LEU A 246 -28.73 14.97 8.98
C LEU A 246 -28.45 14.28 10.34
N PRO A 247 -29.44 14.21 11.24
CA PRO A 247 -29.29 13.59 12.57
C PRO A 247 -28.76 12.15 12.54
N SER A 248 -29.14 11.38 11.51
CA SER A 248 -28.69 10.00 11.31
C SER A 248 -27.18 9.84 11.11
N PHE A 249 -26.47 10.91 10.78
CA PHE A 249 -25.00 10.92 10.64
C PHE A 249 -24.27 11.45 11.88
N SER A 250 -24.99 11.92 12.90
CA SER A 250 -24.38 12.59 14.07
C SER A 250 -23.37 11.71 14.80
N ARG A 251 -23.72 10.44 15.05
CA ARG A 251 -22.83 9.49 15.71
C ARG A 251 -21.57 9.21 14.87
N TRP A 252 -21.76 8.97 13.59
CA TRP A 252 -20.67 8.71 12.66
C TRP A 252 -19.71 9.91 12.52
N ILE A 253 -20.28 11.15 12.50
CA ILE A 253 -19.48 12.39 12.50
C ILE A 253 -18.71 12.55 13.81
N ALA A 254 -19.31 12.20 14.96
CA ALA A 254 -18.65 12.26 16.25
C ALA A 254 -17.46 11.27 16.31
N GLU A 255 -17.68 10.01 15.93
CA GLU A 255 -16.62 8.99 15.86
C GLU A 255 -15.46 9.43 14.94
N ALA A 256 -15.77 10.07 13.82
CA ALA A 256 -14.74 10.61 12.94
C ALA A 256 -13.95 11.75 13.57
N LYS A 257 -14.64 12.65 14.25
CA LYS A 257 -14.00 13.77 14.93
C LYS A 257 -13.03 13.28 16.00
N ASP A 258 -13.41 12.28 16.79
CA ASP A 258 -12.57 11.67 17.81
C ASP A 258 -11.37 10.94 17.19
N ALA A 259 -11.58 10.21 16.11
CA ALA A 259 -10.51 9.55 15.38
C ALA A 259 -9.49 10.56 14.79
N HIS A 260 -9.98 11.65 14.21
CA HIS A 260 -9.12 12.73 13.73
C HIS A 260 -8.35 13.41 14.86
N ALA A 261 -8.97 13.63 16.02
CA ALA A 261 -8.31 14.20 17.19
C ALA A 261 -7.17 13.28 17.71
N ALA A 262 -7.40 11.97 17.74
CA ALA A 262 -6.37 11.00 18.09
C ALA A 262 -5.22 10.98 17.06
N PHE A 263 -5.55 11.09 15.77
CA PHE A 263 -4.54 11.19 14.70
C PHE A 263 -3.73 12.49 14.78
N ASP A 264 -4.38 13.61 15.11
CA ASP A 264 -3.70 14.88 15.38
C ASP A 264 -2.75 14.75 16.56
N GLN A 265 -3.19 14.13 17.65
CA GLN A 265 -2.36 13.89 18.82
C GLN A 265 -1.14 12.99 18.50
N LEU A 266 -1.32 11.91 17.76
CA LEU A 266 -0.21 11.06 17.32
C LEU A 266 0.80 11.86 16.48
N THR A 267 0.29 12.75 15.62
CA THR A 267 1.12 13.65 14.81
C THR A 267 1.92 14.61 15.69
N ASP A 268 1.29 15.19 16.71
CA ASP A 268 1.94 16.12 17.63
C ASP A 268 3.00 15.44 18.50
N LEU A 269 2.72 14.23 19.01
CA LEU A 269 3.70 13.42 19.71
C LEU A 269 4.91 13.09 18.83
N THR A 270 4.67 12.80 17.55
CA THR A 270 5.75 12.56 16.58
C THR A 270 6.55 13.82 16.31
N LEU A 271 5.90 14.99 16.15
CA LEU A 271 6.57 16.25 15.92
C LEU A 271 7.39 16.72 17.12
N ALA A 272 6.93 16.46 18.35
CA ALA A 272 7.63 16.83 19.57
C ALA A 272 9.03 16.20 19.67
N THR A 273 9.25 15.06 19.01
CA THR A 273 10.56 14.39 19.00
C THR A 273 11.60 15.08 18.12
N ARG A 274 11.19 15.98 17.22
CA ARG A 274 12.08 16.74 16.34
C ARG A 274 13.09 17.57 17.13
N SER A 275 12.64 18.29 18.14
CA SER A 275 13.50 19.13 18.99
C SER A 275 14.49 18.31 19.81
N ALA A 276 14.14 17.07 20.15
CA ALA A 276 15.00 16.14 20.86
C ALA A 276 16.05 15.46 19.95
N GLY A 277 16.01 15.70 18.64
CA GLY A 277 16.95 15.11 17.66
C GLY A 277 16.93 13.59 17.61
N ARG A 278 15.78 12.97 17.93
CA ARG A 278 15.62 11.50 17.97
C ARG A 278 15.31 10.93 16.60
N GLY A 279 15.59 9.64 16.44
CA GLY A 279 15.32 8.90 15.22
C GLY A 279 15.96 9.55 13.99
N LEU A 280 15.33 9.38 12.83
CA LEU A 280 15.80 9.98 11.57
C LEU A 280 15.40 11.46 11.38
N TRP A 281 14.87 12.14 12.40
CA TRP A 281 14.59 13.57 12.36
C TRP A 281 15.82 14.42 12.00
N LYS A 282 17.01 13.99 12.38
CA LYS A 282 18.29 14.64 12.03
C LYS A 282 18.46 14.87 10.52
N GLN A 283 17.80 14.03 9.72
CA GLN A 283 17.91 14.06 8.27
C GLN A 283 16.84 14.92 7.58
N PHE A 284 15.79 15.34 8.32
CA PHE A 284 14.80 16.28 7.79
C PHE A 284 15.41 17.69 7.76
N LYS A 285 15.29 18.35 6.61
CA LYS A 285 15.78 19.72 6.49
C LYS A 285 14.90 20.68 7.31
N SER A 286 15.55 21.51 8.11
CA SER A 286 14.89 22.40 9.09
C SER A 286 14.02 23.50 8.49
N ASP A 287 14.18 23.84 7.20
CA ASP A 287 13.53 24.97 6.54
C ASP A 287 12.08 24.69 6.11
N ALA A 288 11.53 23.53 6.45
CA ALA A 288 10.13 23.23 6.13
C ALA A 288 9.21 24.07 7.02
N PRO A 289 8.23 24.81 6.46
CA PRO A 289 7.20 25.45 7.25
C PRO A 289 6.48 24.41 8.13
N ASP A 290 6.26 24.71 9.40
CA ASP A 290 5.68 23.76 10.37
C ASP A 290 4.35 23.15 9.90
N ARG A 291 3.52 23.94 9.22
CA ARG A 291 2.26 23.46 8.65
C ARG A 291 2.47 22.37 7.59
N ALA A 292 3.40 22.60 6.67
CA ALA A 292 3.70 21.64 5.59
C ALA A 292 4.36 20.38 6.15
N LEU A 293 5.24 20.53 7.13
CA LEU A 293 5.86 19.42 7.83
C LEU A 293 4.81 18.58 8.56
N ARG A 294 3.92 19.20 9.34
CA ARG A 294 2.80 18.51 10.02
C ARG A 294 1.95 17.72 9.04
N SER A 295 1.60 18.32 7.90
CA SER A 295 0.82 17.66 6.85
C SER A 295 1.56 16.44 6.24
N ASN A 296 2.87 16.57 6.00
CA ASN A 296 3.68 15.45 5.51
C ASN A 296 3.82 14.33 6.54
N ILE A 297 3.98 14.65 7.83
CA ILE A 297 4.02 13.63 8.89
C ILE A 297 2.71 12.84 8.95
N LYS A 298 1.55 13.50 8.81
CA LYS A 298 0.27 12.81 8.69
C LYS A 298 0.23 11.84 7.50
N VAL A 299 0.72 12.29 6.34
CA VAL A 299 0.82 11.42 5.15
C VAL A 299 1.73 10.24 5.40
N PHE A 300 2.87 10.44 6.06
CA PHE A 300 3.81 9.36 6.37
C PHE A 300 3.21 8.36 7.37
N LEU A 301 2.61 8.85 8.47
CA LEU A 301 1.99 7.98 9.48
C LEU A 301 0.86 7.14 8.88
N ALA A 302 -0.09 7.75 8.17
CA ALA A 302 -1.22 7.03 7.59
C ALA A 302 -0.80 6.18 6.39
N GLY A 303 0.00 6.73 5.47
CA GLY A 303 0.38 6.05 4.23
C GLY A 303 1.35 4.90 4.46
N ALA A 304 2.36 5.08 5.32
CA ALA A 304 3.31 4.02 5.64
C ALA A 304 2.61 2.90 6.40
N LEU A 305 1.82 3.21 7.45
CA LEU A 305 1.10 2.21 8.22
C LEU A 305 0.20 1.34 7.33
N GLU A 306 -0.60 1.98 6.48
CA GLU A 306 -1.53 1.25 5.62
C GLU A 306 -0.81 0.37 4.59
N ALA A 307 0.23 0.92 3.96
CA ALA A 307 0.98 0.20 2.93
C ALA A 307 1.80 -0.95 3.50
N THR A 308 2.53 -0.75 4.61
CA THR A 308 3.37 -1.80 5.21
C THR A 308 2.53 -2.89 5.89
N THR A 309 1.42 -2.52 6.56
CA THR A 309 0.46 -3.49 7.09
C THR A 309 -0.12 -4.37 5.98
N SER A 310 -0.55 -3.75 4.86
CA SER A 310 -1.03 -4.47 3.69
C SER A 310 0.03 -5.44 3.17
N TYR A 311 1.23 -4.95 2.97
CA TYR A 311 2.34 -5.72 2.40
C TYR A 311 2.72 -6.92 3.28
N ALA A 312 2.93 -6.72 4.58
CA ALA A 312 3.23 -7.81 5.51
C ALA A 312 2.08 -8.81 5.65
N SER A 313 0.83 -8.32 5.70
CA SER A 313 -0.36 -9.16 5.75
C SER A 313 -0.49 -10.05 4.52
N TRP A 314 -0.28 -9.51 3.32
CA TRP A 314 -0.30 -10.29 2.09
C TRP A 314 0.86 -11.28 2.01
N ALA A 315 2.08 -10.89 2.42
CA ALA A 315 3.23 -11.79 2.44
C ALA A 315 2.98 -13.02 3.33
N ILE A 316 2.50 -12.81 4.56
CA ILE A 316 2.15 -13.89 5.48
C ILE A 316 0.97 -14.71 4.93
N SER A 317 -0.04 -14.05 4.34
CA SER A 317 -1.19 -14.72 3.73
C SER A 317 -0.79 -15.65 2.55
N HIS A 318 0.11 -15.21 1.68
CA HIS A 318 0.62 -16.05 0.58
C HIS A 318 1.49 -17.20 1.11
N LEU A 319 2.41 -16.93 2.03
CA LEU A 319 3.24 -17.95 2.65
C LEU A 319 2.44 -18.98 3.44
N SER A 320 1.32 -18.59 4.07
CA SER A 320 0.44 -19.50 4.79
C SER A 320 -0.29 -20.51 3.89
N ARG A 321 -0.39 -20.22 2.61
CA ARG A 321 -1.00 -21.07 1.58
C ARG A 321 0.02 -21.83 0.73
N ASN A 322 1.30 -21.51 0.91
CA ASN A 322 2.40 -22.13 0.17
C ASN A 322 3.47 -22.63 1.14
N ALA A 323 3.29 -23.85 1.67
CA ALA A 323 4.20 -24.45 2.64
C ALA A 323 5.63 -24.58 2.11
N SER A 324 5.80 -24.92 0.82
CA SER A 324 7.14 -25.02 0.20
C SER A 324 7.86 -23.68 0.18
N ALA A 325 7.16 -22.61 -0.20
CA ALA A 325 7.75 -21.26 -0.17
C ALA A 325 8.07 -20.82 1.27
N GLN A 326 7.18 -21.12 2.23
CA GLN A 326 7.41 -20.83 3.64
C GLN A 326 8.65 -21.56 4.18
N ASP A 327 8.84 -22.83 3.84
CA ASP A 327 9.99 -23.61 4.28
C ASP A 327 11.29 -23.12 3.61
N LYS A 328 11.27 -22.74 2.34
CA LYS A 328 12.43 -22.13 1.67
C LYS A 328 12.85 -20.81 2.35
N VAL A 329 11.88 -19.95 2.68
CA VAL A 329 12.16 -18.73 3.46
C VAL A 329 12.75 -19.09 4.82
N PHE A 330 12.16 -20.07 5.53
CA PHE A 330 12.68 -20.51 6.83
C PHE A 330 14.13 -20.96 6.75
N HIS A 331 14.47 -21.84 5.81
CA HIS A 331 15.84 -22.34 5.63
C HIS A 331 16.85 -21.21 5.35
N GLU A 332 16.41 -20.15 4.70
CA GLU A 332 17.27 -18.99 4.42
C GLU A 332 17.45 -18.08 5.64
N VAL A 333 16.39 -17.88 6.46
CA VAL A 333 16.43 -16.91 7.57
C VAL A 333 16.74 -17.52 8.95
N LYS A 334 16.70 -18.85 9.09
CA LYS A 334 16.88 -19.53 10.40
C LYS A 334 18.18 -19.19 11.09
N ASP A 335 19.26 -19.02 10.31
CA ASP A 335 20.61 -18.77 10.80
C ASP A 335 20.98 -17.26 10.75
N ILE A 336 20.05 -16.38 10.35
CA ILE A 336 20.27 -14.93 10.36
C ILE A 336 19.92 -14.39 11.75
N ASP A 337 20.93 -14.12 12.58
CA ASP A 337 20.73 -13.48 13.87
C ASP A 337 20.84 -11.96 13.80
N ASP A 338 21.66 -11.44 12.93
CA ASP A 338 21.88 -10.02 12.70
C ASP A 338 21.30 -9.57 11.35
N TYR A 339 20.36 -8.65 11.40
CA TYR A 339 19.77 -8.09 10.18
C TYR A 339 20.61 -6.91 9.66
N THR A 340 21.84 -7.21 9.25
CA THR A 340 22.66 -6.24 8.52
C THR A 340 22.11 -6.03 7.10
N PRO A 341 22.47 -4.92 6.41
CA PRO A 341 22.09 -4.73 5.01
C PRO A 341 22.53 -5.90 4.11
N GLU A 342 23.70 -6.47 4.39
CA GLU A 342 24.28 -7.57 3.65
C GLU A 342 23.48 -8.87 3.88
N ASN A 343 23.13 -9.17 5.14
CA ASN A 343 22.32 -10.35 5.48
C ASN A 343 20.92 -10.27 4.89
N LEU A 344 20.29 -9.09 4.92
CA LEU A 344 19.00 -8.89 4.26
C LEU A 344 19.10 -9.00 2.74
N ALA A 345 20.17 -8.49 2.14
CA ALA A 345 20.42 -8.65 0.70
C ALA A 345 20.72 -10.10 0.32
N SER A 346 21.33 -10.89 1.22
CA SER A 346 21.62 -12.31 1.00
C SER A 346 20.39 -13.19 1.10
N ALA A 347 19.34 -12.78 1.81
CA ALA A 347 18.06 -13.47 1.92
C ALA A 347 17.26 -13.38 0.59
N LYS A 348 17.79 -14.03 -0.45
CA LYS A 348 17.31 -13.89 -1.83
C LYS A 348 15.90 -14.42 -2.01
N TYR A 349 15.57 -15.56 -1.40
CA TYR A 349 14.26 -16.16 -1.54
C TYR A 349 13.19 -15.35 -0.79
N LEU A 350 13.49 -14.88 0.41
CA LEU A 350 12.60 -13.93 1.13
C LEU A 350 12.33 -12.69 0.26
N ASN A 351 13.36 -12.08 -0.30
CA ASN A 351 13.19 -10.89 -1.15
C ASN A 351 12.34 -11.18 -2.40
N ARG A 352 12.51 -12.35 -3.03
CA ARG A 352 11.67 -12.79 -4.15
C ARG A 352 10.21 -13.02 -3.74
N ALA A 353 9.97 -13.63 -2.58
CA ALA A 353 8.63 -13.81 -2.04
C ALA A 353 7.95 -12.48 -1.74
N LEU A 354 8.70 -11.49 -1.28
CA LEU A 354 8.23 -10.14 -1.05
C LEU A 354 7.93 -9.40 -2.37
N ASP A 355 8.80 -9.49 -3.37
CA ASP A 355 8.55 -8.92 -4.70
C ASP A 355 7.31 -9.57 -5.36
N GLU A 356 7.16 -10.90 -5.24
CA GLU A 356 5.99 -11.62 -5.76
C GLU A 356 4.70 -11.22 -5.04
N THR A 357 4.78 -10.97 -3.73
CA THR A 357 3.66 -10.43 -2.96
C THR A 357 3.22 -9.08 -3.51
N LEU A 358 4.15 -8.15 -3.75
CA LEU A 358 3.83 -6.83 -4.31
C LEU A 358 3.33 -6.89 -5.74
N ARG A 359 3.78 -7.87 -6.51
CA ARG A 359 3.26 -8.09 -7.85
C ARG A 359 1.80 -8.53 -7.78
N LEU A 360 1.51 -9.61 -7.06
CA LEU A 360 0.16 -10.17 -6.98
C LEU A 360 -0.82 -9.30 -6.20
N THR A 361 -0.37 -8.74 -5.09
CA THR A 361 -1.22 -8.03 -4.15
C THR A 361 -0.61 -6.69 -3.75
N PRO A 362 -0.45 -5.75 -4.70
CA PRO A 362 0.08 -4.43 -4.40
C PRO A 362 -0.79 -3.73 -3.35
N SER A 363 -0.17 -3.09 -2.38
CA SER A 363 -0.88 -2.36 -1.32
C SER A 363 -1.81 -1.30 -1.87
N LEU A 364 -1.35 -0.55 -2.88
CA LEU A 364 -2.18 0.38 -3.66
C LEU A 364 -2.46 -0.24 -5.01
N TYR A 365 -3.73 -0.38 -5.36
CA TYR A 365 -4.16 -1.06 -6.57
C TYR A 365 -4.37 -0.12 -7.75
N PHE A 366 -4.40 1.20 -7.53
CA PHE A 366 -4.41 2.21 -8.58
C PHE A 366 -3.74 3.52 -8.16
N PHE A 367 -3.29 4.28 -9.16
CA PHE A 367 -2.75 5.62 -8.96
C PHE A 367 -3.49 6.65 -9.82
N PRO A 368 -4.09 7.69 -9.20
CA PRO A 368 -4.77 8.74 -9.94
C PRO A 368 -3.79 9.71 -10.59
N ARG A 369 -4.09 10.10 -11.82
CA ARG A 369 -3.41 11.14 -12.59
C ARG A 369 -4.42 12.02 -13.32
N ARG A 370 -3.95 13.18 -13.79
CA ARG A 370 -4.75 14.09 -14.61
C ARG A 370 -3.87 14.65 -15.73
N ALA A 371 -4.35 14.61 -16.96
CA ALA A 371 -3.67 15.23 -18.09
C ALA A 371 -3.66 16.75 -17.93
N THR A 372 -2.49 17.38 -17.98
CA THR A 372 -2.32 18.84 -17.86
C THR A 372 -2.27 19.55 -19.22
N ALA A 373 -2.00 18.78 -20.27
CA ALA A 373 -2.02 19.21 -21.67
C ALA A 373 -2.67 18.14 -22.53
N ASP A 374 -3.05 18.50 -23.73
CA ASP A 374 -3.42 17.56 -24.77
C ASP A 374 -2.20 16.72 -25.13
N THR A 375 -2.34 15.40 -25.12
CA THR A 375 -1.20 14.51 -25.34
C THR A 375 -1.58 13.18 -25.97
N TRP A 376 -0.60 12.54 -26.58
CA TRP A 376 -0.69 11.18 -27.10
C TRP A 376 0.02 10.22 -26.17
N VAL A 377 -0.60 9.08 -25.90
CA VAL A 377 0.04 7.95 -25.22
C VAL A 377 0.04 6.74 -26.15
N GLU A 378 1.07 5.92 -26.07
CA GLU A 378 1.22 4.74 -26.91
C GLU A 378 0.92 3.49 -26.09
N THR A 379 0.11 2.59 -26.66
CA THR A 379 -0.25 1.31 -26.05
C THR A 379 0.86 0.28 -26.24
N THR A 380 0.82 -0.82 -25.51
CA THR A 380 1.75 -1.95 -25.67
C THR A 380 1.70 -2.51 -27.10
N ASP A 381 0.52 -2.50 -27.74
CA ASP A 381 0.34 -2.97 -29.12
C ASP A 381 0.84 -1.95 -30.20
N GLY A 382 1.45 -0.85 -29.79
CA GLY A 382 1.98 0.19 -30.68
C GLY A 382 0.95 1.21 -31.18
N ASN A 383 -0.30 1.09 -30.73
CA ASN A 383 -1.36 2.02 -31.10
C ASN A 383 -1.24 3.33 -30.32
N ARG A 384 -1.77 4.42 -30.85
CA ARG A 384 -1.74 5.73 -30.20
C ARG A 384 -3.11 6.11 -29.67
N LEU A 385 -3.16 6.58 -28.44
CA LEU A 385 -4.36 7.04 -27.77
C LEU A 385 -4.23 8.54 -27.44
N TRP A 386 -5.21 9.32 -27.88
CA TRP A 386 -5.25 10.75 -27.56
C TRP A 386 -5.87 10.99 -26.19
N MET A 387 -5.24 11.82 -25.38
CA MET A 387 -5.75 12.25 -24.09
C MET A 387 -5.92 13.77 -24.07
N PRO A 388 -7.16 14.27 -24.06
CA PRO A 388 -7.42 15.70 -23.88
C PRO A 388 -6.95 16.19 -22.52
N LYS A 389 -6.54 17.44 -22.47
CA LYS A 389 -6.30 18.16 -21.22
C LYS A 389 -7.47 18.02 -20.26
N GLY A 390 -7.17 17.72 -19.00
CA GLY A 390 -8.18 17.57 -17.95
C GLY A 390 -8.74 16.14 -17.80
N THR A 391 -8.35 15.18 -18.65
CA THR A 391 -8.71 13.78 -18.50
C THR A 391 -8.21 13.25 -17.16
N HIS A 392 -9.14 12.69 -16.37
CA HIS A 392 -8.78 11.94 -15.17
C HIS A 392 -8.34 10.54 -15.57
N VAL A 393 -7.20 10.11 -15.09
CA VAL A 393 -6.60 8.81 -15.42
C VAL A 393 -6.40 8.00 -14.16
N LEU A 394 -6.83 6.77 -14.20
CA LEU A 394 -6.61 5.78 -13.15
C LEU A 394 -5.67 4.69 -13.68
N LEU A 395 -4.47 4.65 -13.15
CA LEU A 395 -3.47 3.63 -13.49
C LEU A 395 -3.77 2.38 -12.66
N ASP A 396 -4.37 1.35 -13.27
CA ASP A 396 -4.77 0.09 -12.64
C ASP A 396 -3.60 -0.87 -12.57
N VAL A 397 -2.78 -0.72 -11.54
CA VAL A 397 -1.59 -1.55 -11.35
C VAL A 397 -1.92 -2.95 -10.82
N TRP A 398 -3.08 -3.15 -10.19
CA TRP A 398 -3.51 -4.45 -9.71
C TRP A 398 -3.65 -5.46 -10.85
N HIS A 399 -4.37 -5.08 -11.88
CA HIS A 399 -4.57 -5.98 -13.02
C HIS A 399 -3.37 -5.98 -13.98
N ALA A 400 -2.66 -4.85 -14.15
CA ALA A 400 -1.43 -4.81 -14.93
C ALA A 400 -0.38 -5.80 -14.40
N ASN A 401 -0.24 -5.89 -13.09
CA ASN A 401 0.68 -6.82 -12.42
C ASN A 401 0.25 -8.30 -12.52
N ARG A 402 -0.98 -8.57 -12.94
CA ARG A 402 -1.60 -9.91 -12.97
C ARG A 402 -1.95 -10.37 -14.38
N HIS A 403 -1.64 -9.56 -15.37
CA HIS A 403 -2.02 -9.85 -16.76
C HIS A 403 -1.19 -10.99 -17.35
N GLU A 404 -1.84 -11.97 -17.96
CA GLU A 404 -1.18 -13.15 -18.51
C GLU A 404 -0.20 -12.78 -19.63
N ASP A 405 -0.54 -11.81 -20.49
CA ASP A 405 0.33 -11.34 -21.58
C ASP A 405 1.65 -10.73 -21.08
N HIS A 406 1.70 -10.27 -19.81
CA HIS A 406 2.88 -9.62 -19.24
C HIS A 406 3.59 -10.45 -18.20
N TRP A 407 2.85 -11.28 -17.44
CA TRP A 407 3.38 -12.03 -16.32
C TRP A 407 3.12 -13.54 -16.42
N GLY A 408 2.49 -14.00 -17.50
CA GLY A 408 2.11 -15.38 -17.68
C GLY A 408 3.23 -16.31 -18.14
N VAL A 409 2.81 -17.55 -18.46
CA VAL A 409 3.72 -18.66 -18.81
C VAL A 409 4.64 -18.31 -19.98
N ALA A 410 4.12 -17.67 -21.01
CA ALA A 410 4.90 -17.30 -22.21
C ALA A 410 6.04 -16.31 -21.91
N VAL A 411 5.93 -15.53 -20.84
CA VAL A 411 6.89 -14.45 -20.51
C VAL A 411 7.80 -14.84 -19.38
N THR A 412 7.26 -15.47 -18.33
CA THR A 412 8.00 -15.75 -17.09
C THR A 412 8.17 -17.23 -16.78
N GLY A 413 7.53 -18.12 -17.54
CA GLY A 413 7.50 -19.55 -17.30
C GLY A 413 6.44 -20.01 -16.29
N TYR A 414 5.65 -19.09 -15.72
CA TYR A 414 4.67 -19.40 -14.68
C TYR A 414 3.34 -18.68 -14.93
N PRO A 415 2.17 -19.25 -14.53
CA PRO A 415 0.89 -18.58 -14.63
C PRO A 415 0.89 -17.23 -13.87
N ALA A 416 0.28 -16.22 -14.46
CA ALA A 416 0.33 -14.85 -13.89
C ALA A 416 -0.32 -14.73 -12.51
N LEU A 417 -1.34 -15.54 -12.20
CA LEU A 417 -2.09 -15.47 -10.94
C LEU A 417 -1.50 -16.31 -9.81
N ASP A 418 -0.52 -17.15 -10.09
CA ASP A 418 0.10 -18.01 -9.10
C ASP A 418 1.17 -17.25 -8.30
N PHE A 419 1.23 -17.54 -6.99
CA PHE A 419 2.29 -17.06 -6.13
C PHE A 419 3.55 -17.93 -6.27
N VAL A 420 4.48 -17.49 -7.08
CA VAL A 420 5.72 -18.24 -7.41
C VAL A 420 6.93 -17.33 -7.27
N PRO A 421 7.61 -17.32 -6.11
CA PRO A 421 8.82 -16.51 -5.90
C PRO A 421 9.95 -16.83 -6.89
N GLU A 422 10.01 -18.06 -7.40
CA GLU A 422 10.98 -18.51 -8.40
C GLU A 422 10.88 -17.75 -9.73
N ARG A 423 9.72 -17.18 -10.03
CA ARG A 423 9.53 -16.30 -11.19
C ARG A 423 10.63 -15.24 -11.31
N TRP A 424 11.07 -14.72 -10.18
CA TRP A 424 12.08 -13.67 -10.11
C TRP A 424 13.50 -14.15 -10.41
N GLU A 425 13.75 -15.44 -10.54
CA GLU A 425 14.99 -16.01 -11.06
C GLU A 425 15.11 -15.78 -12.57
N ASN A 426 13.99 -15.88 -13.27
CA ASN A 426 13.89 -15.74 -14.71
C ASN A 426 13.77 -14.27 -15.16
N VAL A 427 13.41 -13.36 -14.25
CA VAL A 427 13.23 -11.93 -14.53
C VAL A 427 14.51 -11.17 -14.23
N THR A 428 15.33 -10.94 -15.22
CA THR A 428 16.58 -10.17 -15.11
C THR A 428 16.32 -8.67 -14.98
N ALA A 429 17.38 -7.91 -14.63
CA ALA A 429 17.30 -6.44 -14.65
C ALA A 429 17.02 -5.89 -16.06
N HIS A 430 17.54 -6.59 -17.11
CA HIS A 430 17.29 -6.25 -18.51
C HIS A 430 15.81 -6.47 -18.87
N ASP A 431 15.24 -7.62 -18.50
CA ASP A 431 13.82 -7.90 -18.75
C ASP A 431 12.90 -6.88 -18.09
N ARG A 432 13.23 -6.45 -16.88
CA ARG A 432 12.50 -5.37 -16.17
C ARG A 432 12.52 -4.04 -16.93
N GLY A 433 13.61 -3.75 -17.64
CA GLY A 433 13.75 -2.53 -18.44
C GLY A 433 13.11 -2.61 -19.80
N THR A 434 13.28 -3.73 -20.52
CA THR A 434 12.93 -3.89 -21.94
C THR A 434 11.55 -4.51 -22.16
N LYS A 435 11.12 -5.41 -21.27
CA LYS A 435 9.83 -6.12 -21.38
C LYS A 435 8.73 -5.54 -20.50
N ASP A 436 8.96 -4.39 -19.88
CA ASP A 436 8.00 -3.75 -18.95
C ASP A 436 7.59 -4.63 -17.77
N LEU A 437 8.43 -5.61 -17.39
CA LEU A 437 8.21 -6.50 -16.25
C LEU A 437 8.43 -5.77 -14.91
N LEU A 438 7.65 -4.74 -14.67
CA LEU A 438 7.64 -3.96 -13.44
C LEU A 438 6.36 -4.26 -12.66
N HIS A 439 6.54 -4.68 -11.42
CA HIS A 439 5.41 -4.80 -10.52
C HIS A 439 5.07 -3.44 -9.92
N PHE A 440 4.70 -2.49 -10.40
CA PHE A 440 4.36 -1.15 -9.91
C PHE A 440 3.99 -1.01 -8.41
N GLY A 441 4.36 -1.98 -7.56
CA GLY A 441 4.01 -2.03 -6.13
C GLY A 441 4.45 -0.82 -5.31
N PHE A 442 5.56 -0.17 -5.72
CA PHE A 442 6.02 1.09 -5.17
C PHE A 442 5.79 2.29 -6.12
N GLY A 443 5.00 2.12 -7.16
CA GLY A 443 4.85 3.09 -8.23
C GLY A 443 6.03 3.12 -9.20
N HIS A 444 6.08 4.14 -10.04
CA HIS A 444 7.12 4.33 -11.05
C HIS A 444 7.38 5.82 -11.28
N GLY A 445 8.52 6.13 -11.91
CA GLY A 445 8.91 7.48 -12.31
C GLY A 445 9.21 8.42 -11.13
N PRO A 446 9.19 9.75 -11.32
CA PRO A 446 9.58 10.72 -10.30
C PRO A 446 8.74 10.68 -9.03
N ARG A 447 7.53 10.13 -9.11
CA ARG A 447 6.57 10.00 -8.01
C ARG A 447 6.56 8.61 -7.36
N PHE A 448 7.59 7.80 -7.59
CA PHE A 448 7.71 6.52 -6.90
C PHE A 448 7.76 6.71 -5.37
N CYS A 449 7.45 5.65 -4.62
CA CYS A 449 7.38 5.69 -3.16
C CYS A 449 8.73 6.09 -2.54
N PRO A 450 8.82 7.19 -1.79
CA PRO A 450 10.06 7.57 -1.12
C PRO A 450 10.46 6.56 -0.04
N GLY A 451 9.48 5.91 0.60
CA GLY A 451 9.67 4.92 1.66
C GLY A 451 9.93 3.49 1.17
N LYS A 452 10.24 3.27 -0.12
CA LYS A 452 10.45 1.93 -0.67
C LYS A 452 11.45 1.12 0.16
N HIS A 453 12.62 1.67 0.42
CA HIS A 453 13.69 0.96 1.12
C HIS A 453 13.34 0.69 2.59
N LEU A 454 12.74 1.68 3.26
CA LEU A 454 12.26 1.50 4.63
C LEU A 454 11.16 0.43 4.70
N GLY A 455 10.15 0.51 3.83
CA GLY A 455 9.05 -0.45 3.82
C GLY A 455 9.49 -1.88 3.47
N GLN A 456 10.44 -2.05 2.55
CA GLN A 456 11.02 -3.36 2.25
C GLN A 456 11.78 -3.92 3.46
N LEU A 457 12.54 -3.08 4.14
CA LEU A 457 13.27 -3.45 5.35
C LEU A 457 12.32 -3.85 6.48
N GLU A 458 11.36 -3.00 6.83
CA GLU A 458 10.39 -3.25 7.91
C GLU A 458 9.63 -4.55 7.67
N VAL A 459 9.10 -4.72 6.46
CA VAL A 459 8.33 -5.94 6.12
C VAL A 459 9.24 -7.17 6.06
N GLY A 460 10.44 -7.05 5.52
CA GLY A 460 11.42 -8.14 5.51
C GLY A 460 11.76 -8.62 6.91
N LEU A 461 12.00 -7.69 7.85
CA LEU A 461 12.27 -8.00 9.25
C LEU A 461 11.09 -8.71 9.93
N VAL A 462 9.88 -8.19 9.76
CA VAL A 462 8.68 -8.77 10.39
C VAL A 462 8.37 -10.15 9.82
N VAL A 463 8.36 -10.30 8.50
CA VAL A 463 8.05 -11.57 7.83
C VAL A 463 9.15 -12.60 8.11
N GLY A 464 10.42 -12.21 8.00
CA GLY A 464 11.56 -13.09 8.29
C GLY A 464 11.54 -13.60 9.73
N ALA A 465 11.37 -12.72 10.71
CA ALA A 465 11.27 -13.09 12.12
C ALA A 465 10.05 -13.96 12.42
N PHE A 466 8.91 -13.68 11.77
CA PHE A 466 7.70 -14.48 11.93
C PHE A 466 7.89 -15.90 11.39
N VAL A 467 8.44 -16.04 10.19
CA VAL A 467 8.74 -17.36 9.58
C VAL A 467 9.80 -18.13 10.37
N LYS A 468 10.79 -17.42 10.95
CA LYS A 468 11.83 -18.05 11.80
C LYS A 468 11.24 -18.70 13.05
N LEU A 469 10.24 -18.07 13.68
CA LEU A 469 9.67 -18.52 14.95
C LEU A 469 8.47 -19.47 14.78
N PHE A 470 7.68 -19.29 13.73
CA PHE A 470 6.41 -19.96 13.59
C PHE A 470 6.29 -20.73 12.27
N ARG A 471 5.61 -21.88 12.36
CA ARG A 471 4.97 -22.52 11.22
C ARG A 471 3.51 -22.11 11.20
N PHE A 472 2.97 -21.76 10.05
CA PHE A 472 1.61 -21.25 9.96
C PHE A 472 0.93 -21.71 8.68
N LYS A 473 -0.36 -22.00 8.79
CA LYS A 473 -1.19 -22.47 7.69
C LYS A 473 -2.49 -21.65 7.64
N ALA A 474 -2.90 -21.24 6.47
CA ALA A 474 -4.16 -20.53 6.28
C ALA A 474 -5.34 -21.41 6.69
N VAL A 475 -6.27 -20.85 7.47
CA VAL A 475 -7.54 -21.54 7.81
C VAL A 475 -8.45 -21.59 6.57
N ASN A 476 -8.50 -20.48 5.81
CA ASN A 476 -9.29 -20.40 4.59
C ASN A 476 -8.44 -20.78 3.38
N ARG A 477 -8.97 -21.69 2.53
CA ARG A 477 -8.28 -22.11 1.31
C ARG A 477 -8.05 -20.95 0.36
N GLU A 478 -9.05 -20.10 0.17
CA GLU A 478 -8.99 -18.91 -0.67
C GLU A 478 -9.00 -17.65 0.18
N CYS A 479 -8.37 -16.62 -0.30
CA CYS A 479 -8.36 -15.31 0.35
C CYS A 479 -8.98 -14.27 -0.57
N GLN A 480 -10.12 -13.75 -0.15
CA GLN A 480 -10.73 -12.60 -0.79
C GLN A 480 -9.98 -11.32 -0.42
N VAL A 481 -10.12 -10.31 -1.26
CA VAL A 481 -9.52 -9.00 -1.06
C VAL A 481 -10.52 -8.08 -0.37
N ARG A 482 -10.07 -7.43 0.70
CA ARG A 482 -10.75 -6.26 1.26
C ARG A 482 -10.07 -5.02 0.70
N ALA A 483 -10.80 -4.25 -0.09
CA ALA A 483 -10.31 -2.99 -0.65
C ALA A 483 -10.68 -1.79 0.23
N GLY A 484 -9.82 -0.79 0.23
CA GLY A 484 -9.97 0.48 0.93
C GLY A 484 -9.03 1.50 0.32
N VAL A 485 -8.32 2.26 1.12
CA VAL A 485 -7.15 3.03 0.67
C VAL A 485 -6.03 2.09 0.25
N SER A 486 -5.87 0.97 0.97
CA SER A 486 -5.01 -0.16 0.60
C SER A 486 -5.82 -1.44 0.46
N THR A 487 -5.24 -2.46 -0.22
CA THR A 487 -5.78 -3.82 -0.26
C THR A 487 -5.32 -4.60 0.97
N LYS A 488 -6.15 -5.52 1.48
CA LYS A 488 -5.78 -6.42 2.59
C LYS A 488 -6.48 -7.77 2.44
N PRO A 489 -5.95 -8.86 3.02
CA PRO A 489 -6.69 -10.11 3.14
C PRO A 489 -8.01 -9.89 3.87
N ALA A 490 -9.14 -10.30 3.29
CA ALA A 490 -10.47 -10.07 3.86
C ALA A 490 -10.69 -10.81 5.18
N ASP A 491 -9.99 -11.93 5.37
CA ASP A 491 -10.01 -12.73 6.61
C ASP A 491 -9.12 -12.16 7.73
N GLY A 492 -8.36 -11.08 7.45
CA GLY A 492 -7.43 -10.47 8.40
C GLY A 492 -6.23 -11.36 8.73
N VAL A 493 -5.80 -12.20 7.77
CA VAL A 493 -4.71 -13.18 7.92
C VAL A 493 -5.04 -14.19 9.03
N LEU A 494 -6.15 -14.92 8.85
CA LEU A 494 -6.57 -15.98 9.77
C LEU A 494 -5.76 -17.26 9.50
N VAL A 495 -4.93 -17.64 10.47
CA VAL A 495 -4.01 -18.79 10.36
C VAL A 495 -4.10 -19.72 11.57
N GLU A 496 -3.78 -20.98 11.35
CA GLU A 496 -3.35 -21.92 12.39
C GLU A 496 -1.84 -21.73 12.57
N LEU A 497 -1.42 -21.45 13.78
CA LEU A 497 -0.06 -21.06 14.16
C LEU A 497 0.54 -22.09 15.12
N GLU A 498 1.77 -22.53 14.81
CA GLU A 498 2.56 -23.45 15.61
C GLU A 498 3.96 -22.88 15.84
N LEU A 499 4.54 -23.14 17.00
CA LEU A 499 5.96 -22.84 17.23
C LEU A 499 6.83 -23.81 16.41
N ARG A 500 7.85 -23.27 15.76
CA ARG A 500 8.90 -24.12 15.20
C ARG A 500 9.77 -24.67 16.33
N GLU A 501 10.06 -25.97 16.29
CA GLU A 501 11.02 -26.58 17.23
C GLU A 501 12.36 -25.86 17.11
N ARG A 502 12.88 -25.36 18.22
CA ARG A 502 14.25 -24.85 18.28
C ARG A 502 15.19 -26.03 18.06
N SER A 503 16.16 -25.93 17.18
CA SER A 503 17.17 -26.97 17.03
C SER A 503 17.84 -27.18 18.40
N PHE A 504 18.05 -28.44 18.80
CA PHE A 504 18.61 -28.85 20.10
C PHE A 504 19.96 -28.17 20.43
N ALA A 505 20.68 -27.64 19.42
CA ALA A 505 21.94 -26.94 19.56
C ALA A 505 21.85 -25.58 20.29
N GLU A 506 20.70 -24.89 20.22
CA GLU A 506 20.53 -23.58 20.90
C GLU A 506 20.07 -23.73 22.36
N SER A 507 19.44 -24.86 22.73
CA SER A 507 19.00 -25.13 24.10
C SER A 507 20.17 -25.40 25.06
N THR A 508 21.28 -25.93 24.57
CA THR A 508 22.46 -26.22 25.39
C THR A 508 23.39 -25.02 25.62
N ALA A 509 23.33 -24.00 24.76
CA ALA A 509 24.12 -22.78 24.95
C ALA A 509 23.49 -21.81 25.99
N ALA A 510 22.18 -21.92 26.23
CA ALA A 510 21.48 -21.07 27.19
C ALA A 510 21.52 -21.59 28.64
N THR A 511 22.01 -22.80 28.86
CA THR A 511 22.07 -23.48 30.17
C THR A 511 23.47 -23.68 30.71
N ALA A 512 24.52 -23.17 30.04
CA ALA A 512 25.85 -23.16 30.64
C ALA A 512 25.91 -22.19 31.82
N PRO A 513 26.21 -22.64 33.05
CA PRO A 513 26.37 -21.76 34.18
C PRO A 513 27.53 -20.78 33.89
N ARG A 514 27.29 -19.48 33.99
CA ARG A 514 28.37 -18.52 34.11
C ARG A 514 29.11 -18.85 35.39
N GLU A 515 30.27 -19.47 35.25
CA GLU A 515 31.21 -19.56 36.34
C GLU A 515 31.60 -18.14 36.76
N LEU A 516 31.16 -17.78 37.94
CA LEU A 516 31.64 -16.63 38.70
C LEU A 516 33.08 -16.98 39.11
N ASN A 517 34.07 -16.68 38.29
CA ASN A 517 35.43 -16.56 38.76
C ASN A 517 35.61 -15.18 39.36
N GLY A 518 35.63 -15.20 40.70
CA GLY A 518 36.03 -14.08 41.49
C GLY A 518 37.53 -13.79 41.38
N LEU A 519 37.87 -12.53 41.38
CA LEU A 519 38.88 -11.86 42.24
C LEU A 519 38.80 -10.40 41.92
#